data_a93ae8f0cb31de93705761de6af5f3ba
#
_entry.id   a93ae8f0cb31de93705761de6af5f3ba
#
_cell.length_a   1.000
_cell.length_b   1.000
_cell.length_c   1.000
_cell.angle_alpha   90.00
_cell.angle_beta   90.00
_cell.angle_gamma   90.00
#
_symmetry.space_group_name_H-M   'P 1'
#
loop_
_entity.id
_entity.type
_entity.pdbx_description
1 polymer ?
#
loop_
_entity_poly.entity_id
_entity_poly.type
_entity_poly.pdbx_seq_one_letter_code
_entity_poly.pdbx_strand_id
1 'polypeptide(L)'
;MKIIIAGAGAVGTHLAKLLSGEKQDIILMDENEEKLSKLDSNFDLMTVNASPTSISGLKNAGVAGADLFIGVMPEESRNMTACMLATNLGAKKTVARIDNYEYLL
;
A
#
# COMPACT_ATOMS: atom_id res chain seq x y z
N MET A 1 4.55 10.61 -9.69
CA MET A 1 4.31 9.16 -9.63
C MET A 1 3.34 8.87 -8.50
N LYS A 2 2.31 8.11 -8.77
CA LYS A 2 1.33 7.71 -7.76
C LYS A 2 1.71 6.36 -7.17
N ILE A 3 1.93 6.33 -5.86
CA ILE A 3 2.36 5.13 -5.14
C ILE A 3 1.35 4.81 -4.04
N ILE A 4 0.82 3.59 -4.06
CA ILE A 4 -0.05 3.10 -2.99
C ILE A 4 0.75 2.11 -2.14
N ILE A 5 0.77 2.35 -0.84
CA ILE A 5 1.42 1.47 0.13
C ILE A 5 0.32 0.80 0.96
N ALA A 6 0.25 -0.52 0.87
CA ALA A 6 -0.75 -1.31 1.59
C ALA A 6 -0.14 -1.90 2.85
N GLY A 7 -0.56 -1.38 3.98
CA GLY A 7 -0.08 -1.74 5.30
C GLY A 7 0.58 -0.58 6.01
N ALA A 8 -0.02 -0.12 7.11
CA ALA A 8 0.44 1.04 7.89
C ALA A 8 1.16 0.61 9.18
N GLY A 9 1.83 -0.53 9.15
CA GLY A 9 2.72 -0.96 10.22
C GLY A 9 4.05 -0.21 10.15
N ALA A 10 5.05 -0.72 10.86
CA ALA A 10 6.37 -0.06 10.92
C ALA A 10 7.00 0.09 9.54
N VAL A 11 6.95 -0.95 8.72
CA VAL A 11 7.57 -0.94 7.38
C VAL A 11 6.84 0.03 6.46
N GLY A 12 5.52 -0.08 6.37
CA GLY A 12 4.72 0.76 5.47
C GLY A 12 4.80 2.24 5.84
N THR A 13 4.72 2.54 7.12
CA THR A 13 4.82 3.92 7.61
C THR A 13 6.19 4.52 7.31
N HIS A 14 7.25 3.75 7.58
CA HIS A 14 8.61 4.21 7.30
C HIS A 14 8.82 4.45 5.80
N LEU A 15 8.34 3.52 4.98
CA LEU A 15 8.45 3.62 3.53
C LEU A 15 7.68 4.84 3.00
N ALA A 16 6.47 5.08 3.52
CA ALA A 16 5.68 6.24 3.14
C ALA A 16 6.42 7.54 3.44
N LYS A 17 7.06 7.63 4.60
CA LYS A 17 7.85 8.80 4.98
C LYS A 17 9.05 9.00 4.05
N LEU A 18 9.76 7.91 3.73
CA LEU A 18 10.93 7.99 2.85
C LEU A 18 10.56 8.43 1.44
N LEU A 19 9.40 8.00 0.93
CA LEU A 19 8.98 8.28 -0.43
C LEU A 19 8.19 9.58 -0.56
N SER A 20 7.73 10.16 0.55
CA SER A 20 6.98 11.41 0.49
C SER A 20 7.86 12.54 -0.04
N GLY A 21 7.27 13.40 -0.87
CA GLY A 21 7.99 14.51 -1.48
C GLY A 21 7.18 15.14 -2.59
N GLU A 22 7.68 16.22 -3.16
CA GLU A 22 6.94 17.04 -4.12
C GLU A 22 6.49 16.32 -5.38
N LYS A 23 7.28 15.32 -5.80
CA LYS A 23 7.02 14.61 -7.07
C LYS A 23 6.27 13.29 -6.88
N GLN A 24 5.97 12.93 -5.64
CA GLN A 24 5.34 11.67 -5.33
C GLN A 24 3.96 11.90 -4.73
N ASP A 25 2.99 11.18 -5.25
CA ASP A 25 1.63 11.15 -4.73
C ASP A 25 1.48 9.84 -3.95
N ILE A 26 1.66 9.93 -2.63
CA ILE A 26 1.70 8.76 -1.77
C ILE A 26 0.36 8.55 -1.09
N ILE A 27 -0.16 7.33 -1.19
CA ILE A 27 -1.36 6.91 -0.49
C ILE A 27 -1.00 5.71 0.38
N LEU A 28 -1.22 5.86 1.68
CA LEU A 28 -1.02 4.77 2.64
C LEU A 28 -2.39 4.24 3.04
N MET A 29 -2.64 2.96 2.80
CA MET A 29 -3.92 2.35 3.12
C MET A 29 -3.78 1.24 4.16
N ASP A 30 -4.75 1.17 5.06
CA ASP A 30 -4.86 0.13 6.08
C ASP A 30 -6.31 0.07 6.56
N GLU A 31 -6.75 -1.11 6.89
CA GLU A 31 -8.07 -1.30 7.48
C GLU A 31 -8.15 -0.86 8.94
N ASN A 32 -7.02 -0.70 9.60
CA ASN A 32 -6.93 -0.26 10.98
C ASN A 32 -6.70 1.24 11.04
N GLU A 33 -7.75 1.99 11.37
CA GLU A 33 -7.70 3.45 11.45
C GLU A 33 -6.68 3.95 12.48
N GLU A 34 -6.49 3.22 13.59
CA GLU A 34 -5.53 3.62 14.62
C GLU A 34 -4.10 3.67 14.09
N LYS A 35 -3.74 2.75 13.21
CA LYS A 35 -2.41 2.76 12.59
C LYS A 35 -2.22 4.00 11.73
N LEU A 36 -3.26 4.40 11.00
CA LEU A 36 -3.21 5.58 10.13
C LEU A 36 -3.17 6.87 10.94
N SER A 37 -3.89 6.93 12.05
CA SER A 37 -3.99 8.13 12.89
C SER A 37 -2.68 8.45 13.63
N LYS A 38 -1.76 7.50 13.73
CA LYS A 38 -0.45 7.72 14.37
C LYS A 38 0.54 8.42 13.46
N LEU A 39 0.19 8.64 12.19
CA LEU A 39 1.08 9.32 11.27
C LEU A 39 1.23 10.80 11.63
N ASP A 40 2.45 11.29 11.50
CA ASP A 40 2.76 12.69 11.65
C ASP A 40 2.17 13.47 10.47
N SER A 41 1.39 14.52 10.77
CA SER A 41 0.77 15.36 9.75
C SER A 41 1.78 16.17 8.93
N ASN A 42 3.05 16.13 9.29
CA ASN A 42 4.10 16.86 8.57
C ASN A 42 4.50 16.23 7.24
N PHE A 43 4.02 15.01 6.96
CA PHE A 43 4.35 14.33 5.71
C PHE A 43 3.27 14.56 4.66
N ASP A 44 3.69 14.83 3.43
CA ASP A 44 2.81 15.04 2.30
C ASP A 44 2.38 13.69 1.74
N LEU A 45 1.36 13.12 2.35
CA LEU A 45 0.77 11.86 1.93
C LEU A 45 -0.70 11.82 2.31
N MET A 46 -1.47 10.97 1.63
CA MET A 46 -2.87 10.72 1.94
C MET A 46 -3.01 9.37 2.61
N THR A 47 -4.04 9.23 3.43
CA THR A 47 -4.39 7.94 4.04
C THR A 47 -5.76 7.49 3.56
N VAL A 48 -5.91 6.18 3.38
CA VAL A 48 -7.19 5.56 3.03
C VAL A 48 -7.46 4.44 4.02
N ASN A 49 -8.52 4.58 4.79
CA ASN A 49 -8.95 3.55 5.75
C ASN A 49 -9.81 2.53 5.02
N ALA A 50 -9.17 1.54 4.46
CA ALA A 50 -9.82 0.45 3.74
C ALA A 50 -8.91 -0.76 3.68
N SER A 51 -9.50 -1.95 3.48
CA SER A 51 -8.72 -3.18 3.38
C SER A 51 -8.02 -3.26 2.01
N PRO A 52 -6.71 -3.54 1.99
CA PRO A 52 -5.98 -3.74 0.73
C PRO A 52 -6.37 -5.02 -0.02
N THR A 53 -7.15 -5.90 0.59
CA THR A 53 -7.67 -7.10 -0.07
C THR A 53 -9.14 -6.96 -0.45
N SER A 54 -9.67 -5.75 -0.41
CA SER A 54 -11.03 -5.42 -0.84
C SER A 54 -10.99 -4.70 -2.18
N ILE A 55 -11.77 -5.17 -3.14
CA ILE A 55 -11.85 -4.53 -4.46
C ILE A 55 -12.36 -3.09 -4.32
N SER A 56 -13.41 -2.87 -3.53
CA SER A 56 -13.93 -1.51 -3.30
C SER A 56 -12.91 -0.64 -2.58
N GLY A 57 -12.17 -1.20 -1.63
CA GLY A 57 -11.11 -0.47 -0.92
C GLY A 57 -9.98 -0.04 -1.86
N LEU A 58 -9.56 -0.93 -2.73
CA LEU A 58 -8.53 -0.61 -3.73
C LEU A 58 -9.00 0.45 -4.72
N LYS A 59 -10.26 0.37 -5.15
CA LYS A 59 -10.84 1.39 -6.02
C LYS A 59 -10.92 2.75 -5.32
N ASN A 60 -11.29 2.77 -4.04
CA ASN A 60 -11.31 4.01 -3.26
C ASN A 60 -9.93 4.64 -3.14
N ALA A 61 -8.89 3.82 -3.06
CA ALA A 61 -7.51 4.30 -3.05
C ALA A 61 -7.03 4.77 -4.43
N GLY A 62 -7.81 4.55 -5.48
CA GLY A 62 -7.46 4.95 -6.83
C GLY A 62 -6.42 4.05 -7.48
N VAL A 63 -6.52 2.75 -7.24
CA VAL A 63 -5.54 1.76 -7.71
C VAL A 63 -5.34 1.77 -9.22
N ALA A 64 -6.38 2.08 -10.00
CA ALA A 64 -6.28 2.10 -11.46
C ALA A 64 -5.28 3.12 -11.98
N GLY A 65 -5.06 4.20 -11.23
CA GLY A 65 -4.07 5.22 -11.59
C GLY A 65 -2.72 5.05 -10.92
N ALA A 66 -2.51 3.96 -10.20
CA ALA A 66 -1.26 3.76 -9.47
C ALA A 66 -0.12 3.34 -10.40
N ASP A 67 1.00 4.03 -10.29
CA ASP A 67 2.23 3.63 -10.96
C ASP A 67 2.91 2.47 -10.24
N LEU A 68 2.76 2.45 -8.91
CA LEU A 68 3.36 1.42 -8.07
C LEU A 68 2.42 1.10 -6.90
N PHE A 69 2.20 -0.18 -6.65
CA PHE A 69 1.46 -0.68 -5.50
C PHE A 69 2.39 -1.59 -4.69
N ILE A 70 2.55 -1.29 -3.41
CA ILE A 70 3.48 -2.00 -2.54
C ILE A 70 2.71 -2.63 -1.39
N GLY A 71 2.72 -3.96 -1.30
CA GLY A 71 2.09 -4.70 -0.21
C GLY A 71 3.10 -5.03 0.89
N VAL A 72 2.94 -4.44 2.07
CA VAL A 72 3.86 -4.60 3.21
C VAL A 72 3.11 -4.90 4.51
N MET A 73 2.01 -5.63 4.38
CA MET A 73 1.29 -6.14 5.56
C MET A 73 2.07 -7.27 6.23
N PRO A 74 1.81 -7.56 7.51
CA PRO A 74 2.49 -8.66 8.20
C PRO A 74 2.27 -10.02 7.56
N GLU A 75 1.07 -10.27 7.03
CA GLU A 75 0.71 -11.54 6.40
C GLU A 75 1.09 -11.51 4.91
N GLU A 76 2.12 -12.27 4.56
CA GLU A 76 2.61 -12.29 3.18
C GLU A 76 1.57 -12.79 2.17
N SER A 77 0.68 -13.70 2.56
CA SER A 77 -0.41 -14.13 1.68
C SER A 77 -1.35 -12.98 1.33
N ARG A 78 -1.57 -12.05 2.25
CA ARG A 78 -2.37 -10.85 1.99
C ARG A 78 -1.64 -9.89 1.05
N ASN A 79 -0.32 -9.79 1.16
CA ASN A 79 0.48 -8.98 0.24
C ASN A 79 0.37 -9.51 -1.19
N MET A 80 0.44 -10.82 -1.34
CA MET A 80 0.29 -11.46 -2.65
C MET A 80 -1.12 -11.24 -3.23
N THR A 81 -2.14 -11.43 -2.41
CA THR A 81 -3.54 -11.23 -2.83
C THR A 81 -3.79 -9.78 -3.23
N ALA A 82 -3.35 -8.84 -2.40
CA ALA A 82 -3.52 -7.42 -2.68
C ALA A 82 -2.83 -7.02 -3.99
N CYS A 83 -1.61 -7.49 -4.21
CA CYS A 83 -0.87 -7.20 -5.44
C CYS A 83 -1.55 -7.81 -6.68
N MET A 84 -2.09 -9.01 -6.56
CA MET A 84 -2.83 -9.65 -7.64
C MET A 84 -4.07 -8.83 -8.00
N LEU A 85 -4.84 -8.41 -6.99
CA LEU A 85 -6.03 -7.60 -7.20
C LEU A 85 -5.66 -6.23 -7.79
N ALA A 86 -4.62 -5.60 -7.26
CA ALA A 86 -4.16 -4.29 -7.73
C ALA A 86 -3.75 -4.34 -9.20
N THR A 87 -3.03 -5.38 -9.59
CA THR A 87 -2.63 -5.58 -10.99
C THR A 87 -3.85 -5.71 -11.89
N ASN A 88 -4.82 -6.53 -11.49
CA ASN A 88 -6.04 -6.72 -12.26
C ASN A 88 -6.90 -5.46 -12.36
N LEU A 89 -6.80 -4.57 -11.37
CA LEU A 89 -7.55 -3.31 -11.33
C LEU A 89 -6.82 -2.15 -12.00
N GLY A 90 -5.60 -2.36 -12.50
CA GLY A 90 -4.92 -1.38 -13.33
C GLY A 90 -3.64 -0.78 -12.78
N ALA A 91 -3.12 -1.21 -11.64
CA ALA A 91 -1.82 -0.77 -11.16
C ALA A 91 -0.74 -1.18 -12.16
N LYS A 92 0.19 -0.29 -12.46
CA LYS A 92 1.23 -0.56 -13.47
C LYS A 92 2.28 -1.54 -12.98
N LYS A 93 2.71 -1.39 -11.74
CA LYS A 93 3.66 -2.30 -11.09
C LYS A 93 3.20 -2.63 -9.68
N THR A 94 3.49 -3.84 -9.25
CA THR A 94 3.20 -4.27 -7.87
C THR A 94 4.43 -4.92 -7.28
N VAL A 95 4.63 -4.68 -5.97
CA VAL A 95 5.71 -5.27 -5.18
C VAL A 95 5.10 -5.82 -3.91
N ALA A 96 5.34 -7.09 -3.62
CA ALA A 96 4.84 -7.73 -2.41
C ALA A 96 6.01 -8.12 -1.51
N ARG A 97 5.93 -7.76 -0.23
CA ARG A 97 6.85 -8.26 0.78
C ARG A 97 6.53 -9.72 1.07
N ILE A 98 7.52 -10.58 0.90
CA ILE A 98 7.42 -12.01 1.15
C ILE A 98 8.60 -12.44 2.02
N ASP A 99 8.31 -12.95 3.21
CA ASP A 99 9.34 -13.39 4.15
C ASP A 99 9.62 -14.89 4.01
N ASN A 100 8.65 -15.68 3.53
CA ASN A 100 8.81 -17.11 3.33
C ASN A 100 9.35 -17.38 1.92
N TYR A 101 10.61 -17.82 1.85
CA TYR A 101 11.26 -18.07 0.56
C TYR A 101 10.58 -19.14 -0.29
N GLU A 102 9.76 -20.01 0.30
CA GLU A 102 9.06 -21.04 -0.46
C GLU A 102 8.15 -20.46 -1.54
N TYR A 103 7.62 -19.25 -1.33
CA TYR A 103 6.82 -18.59 -2.35
C TYR A 103 7.63 -18.18 -3.59
N LEU A 104 8.96 -18.23 -3.50
CA LEU A 104 9.85 -17.87 -4.61
C LEU A 104 10.25 -19.06 -5.46
N LEU A 105 9.86 -20.26 -5.05
CA LEU A 105 10.14 -21.48 -5.77
C LEU A 105 8.99 -21.82 -6.74
#